data_2c65fe1a42566b1dade6242baaeb3beb
#
_entry.id   2c65fe1a42566b1dade6242baaeb3beb
#
_cell.length_a   1.000
_cell.length_b   1.000
_cell.length_c   1.000
_cell.angle_alpha   90.00
_cell.angle_beta   90.00
_cell.angle_gamma   90.00
#
_symmetry.space_group_name_H-M   'P 1'
#
loop_
_entity.id
_entity.type
_entity.pdbx_description
1 polymer ?
#
loop_
_entity_poly.entity_id
_entity_poly.type
_entity_poly.pdbx_seq_one_letter_code
_entity_poly.pdbx_strand_id
1 'polypeptide(L)'
;NRGVGFDQLAVISNGKHNVHLTFYNADGSTSAACGNATRCVARYLMTGSGETQLTLTTDRGTLQAQDIGDGLTAINMGLPQLDWRDIPLAQDVDTLTLPIDGAPTATGMGNPHCTFFVADAEAVDLAQRGAEMEHHPLFPNRTNVQFASLIGPNLLRMRVWERGVGVLSLIHI
;
A
#
# COMPACT_ATOMS: atom_id res chain seq x y z
N ASN A 1 20.05 -13.38 -10.86
CA ASN A 1 20.01 -13.07 -9.43
C ASN A 1 21.37 -13.37 -8.80
N ARG A 2 22.22 -12.35 -8.71
CA ARG A 2 23.52 -12.42 -8.04
C ARG A 2 23.52 -11.37 -6.92
N GLY A 3 23.22 -11.79 -5.69
CA GLY A 3 23.14 -10.87 -4.54
C GLY A 3 22.10 -11.34 -3.52
N VAL A 4 21.77 -10.46 -2.58
CA VAL A 4 20.84 -10.74 -1.48
C VAL A 4 19.41 -10.99 -1.98
N GLY A 5 19.03 -10.34 -3.09
CA GLY A 5 17.64 -10.33 -3.58
C GLY A 5 16.75 -9.47 -2.69
N PHE A 6 15.71 -8.87 -3.27
CA PHE A 6 14.69 -8.11 -2.54
C PHE A 6 13.44 -7.98 -3.41
N ASP A 7 12.28 -7.84 -2.79
CA ASP A 7 11.05 -7.44 -3.47
C ASP A 7 10.99 -5.93 -3.60
N GLN A 8 11.43 -5.22 -2.56
CA GLN A 8 11.51 -3.77 -2.54
C GLN A 8 12.77 -3.29 -1.81
N LEU A 9 13.41 -2.25 -2.33
CA LEU A 9 14.56 -1.56 -1.72
C LEU A 9 14.14 -0.15 -1.32
N ALA A 10 14.29 0.20 -0.04
CA ALA A 10 14.14 1.57 0.45
C ALA A 10 15.53 2.23 0.54
N VAL A 11 15.72 3.31 -0.19
CA VAL A 11 16.94 4.12 -0.16
C VAL A 11 16.70 5.35 0.69
N ILE A 12 17.55 5.52 1.70
CA ILE A 12 17.52 6.68 2.61
C ILE A 12 18.52 7.70 2.07
N SER A 13 18.04 8.89 1.73
CA SER A 13 18.87 10.03 1.34
C SER A 13 18.73 11.14 2.38
N ASN A 14 19.85 11.56 2.96
CA ASN A 14 19.86 12.64 3.93
C ASN A 14 19.99 13.99 3.21
N GLY A 15 18.92 14.78 3.20
CA GLY A 15 18.96 16.20 2.90
C GLY A 15 19.42 17.01 4.12
N LYS A 16 19.70 18.31 3.92
CA LYS A 16 20.19 19.17 5.02
C LYS A 16 19.24 19.28 6.23
N HIS A 17 17.96 18.96 6.07
CA HIS A 17 16.93 19.04 7.12
C HIS A 17 15.85 17.97 7.05
N ASN A 18 15.84 17.09 6.05
CA ASN A 18 14.78 16.09 5.86
C ASN A 18 15.37 14.76 5.37
N VAL A 19 14.86 13.69 5.91
CA VAL A 19 15.12 12.34 5.38
C VAL A 19 14.21 12.10 4.19
N HIS A 20 14.80 11.79 3.03
CA HIS A 20 14.05 11.41 1.84
C HIS A 20 14.14 9.89 1.61
N LEU A 21 13.01 9.28 1.32
CA LEU A 21 12.90 7.85 1.01
C LEU A 21 12.51 7.66 -0.45
N THR A 22 13.30 6.88 -1.16
CA THR A 22 12.97 6.39 -2.50
C THR A 22 12.80 4.88 -2.44
N PHE A 23 11.71 4.37 -3.03
CA PHE A 23 11.43 2.94 -3.07
C PHE A 23 11.63 2.41 -4.48
N TYR A 24 12.41 1.34 -4.60
CA TYR A 24 12.65 0.62 -5.85
C TYR A 24 12.07 -0.78 -5.76
N ASN A 25 11.35 -1.18 -6.79
CA ASN A 25 10.91 -2.56 -6.97
C ASN A 25 12.07 -3.42 -7.49
N ALA A 26 11.94 -4.74 -7.44
CA ALA A 26 12.98 -5.68 -7.91
C ALA A 26 13.32 -5.54 -9.41
N ASP A 27 12.39 -5.01 -10.21
CA ASP A 27 12.57 -4.71 -11.63
C ASP A 27 13.26 -3.36 -11.92
N GLY A 28 13.59 -2.59 -10.86
CA GLY A 28 14.22 -1.27 -10.96
C GLY A 28 13.24 -0.11 -11.13
N SER A 29 11.94 -0.36 -11.26
CA SER A 29 10.93 0.70 -11.25
C SER A 29 10.79 1.31 -9.87
N THR A 30 10.27 2.55 -9.79
CA THR A 30 10.03 3.23 -8.51
C THR A 30 8.58 3.06 -8.05
N SER A 31 8.38 3.10 -6.75
CA SER A 31 7.06 3.21 -6.11
C SER A 31 6.98 4.52 -5.34
N ALA A 32 5.92 5.27 -5.53
CA ALA A 32 5.74 6.57 -4.86
C ALA A 32 5.55 6.44 -3.34
N ALA A 33 5.09 5.29 -2.86
CA ALA A 33 4.89 5.02 -1.43
C ALA A 33 4.98 3.52 -1.13
N CYS A 34 5.52 3.21 0.06
CA CYS A 34 5.47 1.89 0.67
C CYS A 34 5.32 2.05 2.18
N GLY A 35 4.11 1.87 2.70
CA GLY A 35 3.82 2.07 4.13
C GLY A 35 4.63 1.13 5.03
N ASN A 36 4.83 -0.13 4.62
CA ASN A 36 5.61 -1.10 5.38
C ASN A 36 7.09 -0.70 5.45
N ALA A 37 7.72 -0.37 4.33
CA ALA A 37 9.11 0.07 4.31
C ALA A 37 9.29 1.40 5.05
N THR A 38 8.38 2.37 4.87
CA THR A 38 8.40 3.65 5.61
C THR A 38 8.38 3.42 7.11
N ARG A 39 7.53 2.51 7.60
CA ARG A 39 7.42 2.16 9.02
C ARG A 39 8.73 1.55 9.57
N CYS A 40 9.34 0.63 8.82
CA CYS A 40 10.62 0.02 9.20
C CYS A 40 11.74 1.05 9.25
N VAL A 41 11.85 1.91 8.23
CA VAL A 41 12.87 2.97 8.17
C VAL A 41 12.68 4.00 9.29
N ALA A 42 11.42 4.45 9.51
CA ALA A 42 11.12 5.37 10.60
C ALA A 42 11.52 4.79 11.95
N ARG A 43 11.20 3.53 12.22
CA ARG A 43 11.62 2.84 13.45
C ARG A 43 13.13 2.81 13.60
N TYR A 44 13.84 2.43 12.55
CA TYR A 44 15.32 2.39 12.55
C TYR A 44 15.91 3.76 12.88
N LEU A 45 15.43 4.83 12.24
CA LEU A 45 15.93 6.18 12.45
C LEU A 45 15.60 6.72 13.84
N MET A 46 14.36 6.54 14.32
CA MET A 46 13.96 6.96 15.67
C MET A 46 14.73 6.22 16.76
N THR A 47 14.99 4.93 16.58
CA THR A 47 15.81 4.15 17.52
C THR A 47 17.25 4.68 17.57
N GLY A 48 17.81 5.08 16.43
CA GLY A 48 19.18 5.61 16.36
C GLY A 48 19.32 7.02 16.90
N SER A 49 18.29 7.86 16.76
CA SER A 49 18.31 9.27 17.22
C SER A 49 17.77 9.47 18.64
N GLY A 50 16.98 8.53 19.15
CA GLY A 50 16.23 8.67 20.40
C GLY A 50 14.98 9.55 20.27
N GLU A 51 14.61 9.99 19.07
CA GLU A 51 13.40 10.75 18.81
C GLU A 51 12.17 9.84 18.79
N THR A 52 11.01 10.37 19.17
CA THR A 52 9.72 9.66 19.14
C THR A 52 8.84 10.08 17.99
N GLN A 53 9.25 11.08 17.22
CA GLN A 53 8.55 11.56 16.03
C GLN A 53 9.56 11.88 14.94
N LEU A 54 9.19 11.61 13.69
CA LEU A 54 10.06 11.85 12.55
C LEU A 54 9.21 12.29 11.34
N THR A 55 9.71 13.28 10.61
CA THR A 55 9.13 13.69 9.33
C THR A 55 9.99 13.12 8.21
N LEU A 56 9.34 12.41 7.28
CA LEU A 56 9.96 11.79 6.13
C LEU A 56 9.38 12.39 4.85
N THR A 57 10.18 12.49 3.81
CA THR A 57 9.71 12.86 2.46
C THR A 57 9.80 11.67 1.53
N THR A 58 8.82 11.52 0.66
CA THR A 58 8.76 10.50 -0.38
C THR A 58 8.27 11.16 -1.67
N ASP A 59 8.27 10.44 -2.79
CA ASP A 59 7.70 10.95 -4.05
C ASP A 59 6.20 11.27 -3.93
N ARG A 60 5.50 10.65 -2.97
CA ARG A 60 4.11 10.98 -2.65
C ARG A 60 3.98 12.31 -1.87
N GLY A 61 5.01 12.74 -1.17
CA GLY A 61 5.02 13.91 -0.31
C GLY A 61 5.56 13.61 1.09
N THR A 62 5.18 14.46 2.03
CA THR A 62 5.65 14.41 3.42
C THR A 62 4.79 13.47 4.25
N LEU A 63 5.44 12.55 4.95
CA LEU A 63 4.84 11.60 5.86
C LEU A 63 5.33 11.87 7.30
N GLN A 64 4.47 11.62 8.27
CA GLN A 64 4.81 11.73 9.68
C GLN A 64 4.82 10.34 10.32
N ALA A 65 5.90 10.04 11.02
CA ALA A 65 6.08 8.83 11.79
C ALA A 65 6.06 9.13 13.28
N GLN A 66 5.52 8.22 14.07
CA GLN A 66 5.47 8.31 15.52
C GLN A 66 5.76 6.95 16.15
N ASP A 67 6.61 6.93 17.18
CA ASP A 67 6.73 5.80 18.11
C ASP A 67 5.52 5.82 19.05
N ILE A 68 4.70 4.79 19.01
CA ILE A 68 3.50 4.67 19.84
C ILE A 68 3.69 3.70 21.02
N GLY A 69 4.94 3.36 21.34
CA GLY A 69 5.32 2.44 22.41
C GLY A 69 5.30 0.96 21.98
N ASP A 70 5.74 0.09 22.88
CA ASP A 70 5.77 -1.36 22.73
C ASP A 70 6.44 -1.87 21.42
N GLY A 71 7.40 -1.10 20.90
CA GLY A 71 8.04 -1.42 19.63
C GLY A 71 7.20 -1.12 18.39
N LEU A 72 6.07 -0.46 18.53
CA LEU A 72 5.16 -0.12 17.44
C LEU A 72 5.47 1.26 16.87
N THR A 73 5.28 1.41 15.56
CA THR A 73 5.46 2.67 14.84
C THR A 73 4.24 2.96 14.00
N ALA A 74 3.66 4.14 14.18
CA ALA A 74 2.57 4.66 13.35
C ALA A 74 3.12 5.55 12.25
N ILE A 75 2.51 5.47 11.06
CA ILE A 75 2.79 6.36 9.93
C ILE A 75 1.47 7.00 9.47
N ASN A 76 1.47 8.34 9.42
CA ASN A 76 0.39 9.06 8.76
C ASN A 76 0.67 9.09 7.25
N MET A 77 -0.09 8.30 6.51
CA MET A 77 0.03 8.18 5.05
C MET A 77 -0.75 9.28 4.30
N GLY A 78 -1.35 10.23 5.00
CA GLY A 78 -2.21 11.26 4.42
C GLY A 78 -3.62 10.77 4.08
N LEU A 79 -4.34 11.57 3.31
CA LEU A 79 -5.71 11.26 2.89
C LEU A 79 -5.71 10.25 1.72
N PRO A 80 -6.69 9.35 1.65
CA PRO A 80 -6.90 8.53 0.49
C PRO A 80 -7.31 9.40 -0.71
N GLN A 81 -6.84 9.00 -1.89
CA GLN A 81 -7.22 9.61 -3.16
C GLN A 81 -8.48 8.90 -3.66
N LEU A 82 -9.50 9.68 -4.02
CA LEU A 82 -10.79 9.17 -4.50
C LEU A 82 -11.12 9.70 -5.92
N ASP A 83 -10.37 10.66 -6.45
CA ASP A 83 -10.50 11.05 -7.85
C ASP A 83 -9.91 9.95 -8.75
N TRP A 84 -10.62 9.60 -9.81
CA TRP A 84 -10.20 8.54 -10.72
C TRP A 84 -8.85 8.82 -11.40
N ARG A 85 -8.47 10.10 -11.58
CA ARG A 85 -7.18 10.51 -12.16
C ARG A 85 -6.03 10.23 -11.21
N ASP A 86 -6.26 10.42 -9.89
CA ASP A 86 -5.26 10.20 -8.85
C ASP A 86 -5.06 8.72 -8.54
N ILE A 87 -6.10 7.88 -8.77
CA ILE A 87 -6.03 6.41 -8.67
C ILE A 87 -5.40 5.79 -9.91
N PRO A 88 -5.09 6.50 -10.92
CA PRO A 88 -4.97 6.45 -12.37
C PRO A 88 -5.84 5.35 -13.03
N LEU A 89 -7.15 5.51 -12.94
CA LEU A 89 -8.11 4.68 -13.70
C LEU A 89 -8.12 5.07 -15.17
N ALA A 90 -8.55 4.15 -16.03
CA ALA A 90 -8.60 4.37 -17.48
C ALA A 90 -9.66 5.39 -17.92
N GLN A 91 -10.68 5.63 -17.10
CA GLN A 91 -11.79 6.53 -17.43
C GLN A 91 -12.49 7.05 -16.17
N ASP A 92 -13.28 8.10 -16.34
CA ASP A 92 -14.13 8.68 -15.31
C ASP A 92 -15.26 7.73 -14.93
N VAL A 93 -15.23 7.25 -13.69
CA VAL A 93 -16.23 6.35 -13.10
C VAL A 93 -16.42 6.70 -11.63
N ASP A 94 -17.53 6.26 -11.04
CA ASP A 94 -17.70 6.28 -9.60
C ASP A 94 -16.68 5.34 -8.94
N THR A 95 -15.71 5.91 -8.25
CA THR A 95 -14.62 5.17 -7.61
C THR A 95 -15.07 4.41 -6.37
N LEU A 96 -16.18 4.80 -5.76
CA LEU A 96 -16.75 4.10 -4.60
C LEU A 96 -17.52 2.85 -5.01
N THR A 97 -17.98 2.79 -6.27
CA THR A 97 -18.76 1.67 -6.80
C THR A 97 -18.38 1.44 -8.25
N LEU A 98 -17.26 0.74 -8.47
CA LEU A 98 -16.78 0.50 -9.83
C LEU A 98 -17.77 -0.35 -10.65
N PRO A 99 -17.88 -0.11 -11.97
CA PRO A 99 -18.73 -0.89 -12.88
C PRO A 99 -18.08 -2.26 -13.20
N ILE A 100 -17.75 -3.00 -12.17
CA ILE A 100 -17.11 -4.33 -12.21
C ILE A 100 -17.98 -5.26 -11.36
N ASP A 101 -18.06 -6.54 -11.74
CA ASP A 101 -18.83 -7.53 -10.99
C ASP A 101 -18.36 -7.60 -9.53
N GLY A 102 -19.32 -7.49 -8.59
CA GLY A 102 -19.06 -7.33 -7.17
C GLY A 102 -18.87 -5.89 -6.73
N ALA A 103 -19.00 -4.90 -7.62
CA ALA A 103 -19.02 -3.46 -7.34
C ALA A 103 -17.93 -2.99 -6.35
N PRO A 104 -16.63 -3.29 -6.61
CA PRO A 104 -15.56 -2.92 -5.69
C PRO A 104 -15.34 -1.41 -5.63
N THR A 105 -14.65 -0.97 -4.58
CA THR A 105 -14.21 0.41 -4.42
C THR A 105 -12.77 0.56 -4.90
N ALA A 106 -12.48 1.64 -5.65
CA ALA A 106 -11.12 2.04 -5.97
C ALA A 106 -10.65 3.16 -5.05
N THR A 107 -9.42 3.07 -4.56
CA THR A 107 -8.76 4.12 -3.78
C THR A 107 -7.29 4.21 -4.14
N GLY A 108 -6.69 5.40 -3.95
CA GLY A 108 -5.27 5.63 -4.09
C GLY A 108 -4.62 5.94 -2.73
N MET A 109 -3.50 5.28 -2.44
CA MET A 109 -2.63 5.60 -1.30
C MET A 109 -1.19 5.86 -1.76
N GLY A 110 -1.04 6.40 -3.00
CA GLY A 110 0.22 6.50 -3.73
C GLY A 110 0.46 5.31 -4.67
N ASN A 111 -0.38 4.31 -4.58
CA ASN A 111 -0.56 3.19 -5.49
C ASN A 111 -2.06 2.86 -5.57
N PRO A 112 -2.55 2.28 -6.68
CA PRO A 112 -3.96 1.93 -6.83
C PRO A 112 -4.35 0.70 -6.00
N HIS A 113 -5.54 0.76 -5.43
CA HIS A 113 -6.17 -0.32 -4.67
C HIS A 113 -7.59 -0.56 -5.19
N CYS A 114 -7.96 -1.83 -5.36
CA CYS A 114 -9.30 -2.29 -5.70
C CYS A 114 -9.81 -3.20 -4.58
N THR A 115 -10.80 -2.74 -3.82
CA THR A 115 -11.29 -3.44 -2.63
C THR A 115 -12.70 -3.96 -2.83
N PHE A 116 -12.87 -5.27 -2.72
CA PHE A 116 -14.15 -5.96 -2.68
C PHE A 116 -14.59 -6.20 -1.24
N PHE A 117 -15.79 -5.75 -0.90
CA PHE A 117 -16.42 -6.13 0.35
C PHE A 117 -17.27 -7.38 0.11
N VAL A 118 -16.90 -8.48 0.75
CA VAL A 118 -17.48 -9.80 0.55
C VAL A 118 -17.99 -10.38 1.87
N ALA A 119 -18.89 -11.36 1.79
CA ALA A 119 -19.41 -12.02 2.99
C ALA A 119 -18.31 -12.78 3.75
N ASP A 120 -17.43 -13.46 3.02
CA ASP A 120 -16.29 -14.19 3.60
C ASP A 120 -15.07 -14.05 2.68
N ALA A 121 -14.04 -13.35 3.16
CA ALA A 121 -12.80 -13.16 2.42
C ALA A 121 -12.00 -14.47 2.25
N GLU A 122 -12.17 -15.44 3.18
CA GLU A 122 -11.47 -16.72 3.10
C GLU A 122 -12.06 -17.66 2.03
N ALA A 123 -13.34 -17.49 1.69
CA ALA A 123 -13.99 -18.27 0.64
C ALA A 123 -13.60 -17.85 -0.78
N VAL A 124 -12.89 -16.72 -0.93
CA VAL A 124 -12.48 -16.20 -2.25
C VAL A 124 -11.23 -16.93 -2.76
N ASP A 125 -11.26 -17.40 -4.00
CA ASP A 125 -10.03 -17.81 -4.69
C ASP A 125 -9.19 -16.58 -5.03
N LEU A 126 -8.33 -16.22 -4.07
CA LEU A 126 -7.51 -15.02 -4.17
C LEU A 126 -6.51 -15.10 -5.33
N ALA A 127 -5.98 -16.29 -5.61
CA ALA A 127 -4.98 -16.44 -6.66
C ALA A 127 -5.57 -16.17 -8.04
N GLN A 128 -6.77 -16.70 -8.29
CA GLN A 128 -7.47 -16.48 -9.54
C GLN A 128 -8.02 -15.05 -9.65
N ARG A 129 -8.86 -14.64 -8.68
CA ARG A 129 -9.55 -13.34 -8.73
C ARG A 129 -8.59 -12.16 -8.61
N GLY A 130 -7.54 -12.30 -7.80
CA GLY A 130 -6.51 -11.27 -7.65
C GLY A 130 -5.74 -11.05 -8.94
N ALA A 131 -5.28 -12.13 -9.58
CA ALA A 131 -4.56 -12.05 -10.85
C ALA A 131 -5.42 -11.46 -11.98
N GLU A 132 -6.69 -11.87 -12.10
CA GLU A 132 -7.63 -11.31 -13.09
C GLU A 132 -7.82 -9.81 -12.88
N MET A 133 -8.05 -9.39 -11.64
CA MET A 133 -8.37 -8.01 -11.30
C MET A 133 -7.14 -7.10 -11.35
N GLU A 134 -5.95 -7.59 -11.00
CA GLU A 134 -4.69 -6.83 -11.15
C GLU A 134 -4.54 -6.26 -12.56
N HIS A 135 -4.96 -7.03 -13.58
CA HIS A 135 -4.82 -6.69 -14.99
C HIS A 135 -6.11 -6.20 -15.62
N HIS A 136 -7.13 -5.87 -14.84
CA HIS A 136 -8.40 -5.39 -15.37
C HIS A 136 -8.21 -4.10 -16.16
N PRO A 137 -8.84 -3.92 -17.35
CA PRO A 137 -8.63 -2.75 -18.23
C PRO A 137 -8.87 -1.40 -17.57
N LEU A 138 -9.70 -1.33 -16.54
CA LEU A 138 -9.94 -0.11 -15.78
C LEU A 138 -8.70 0.37 -15.00
N PHE A 139 -7.72 -0.52 -14.75
CA PHE A 139 -6.46 -0.23 -14.06
C PHE A 139 -5.26 -0.36 -15.01
N PRO A 140 -4.99 0.61 -15.88
CA PRO A 140 -3.95 0.51 -16.91
C PRO A 140 -2.53 0.32 -16.33
N ASN A 141 -2.33 0.78 -15.10
CA ASN A 141 -1.06 0.62 -14.36
C ASN A 141 -1.12 -0.55 -13.37
N ARG A 142 -2.07 -1.48 -13.53
CA ARG A 142 -2.39 -2.56 -12.60
C ARG A 142 -2.86 -2.04 -11.23
N THR A 143 -3.29 -2.92 -10.34
CA THR A 143 -3.78 -2.55 -9.00
C THR A 143 -3.45 -3.62 -7.97
N ASN A 144 -3.37 -3.21 -6.70
CA ASN A 144 -3.48 -4.11 -5.58
C ASN A 144 -4.96 -4.48 -5.38
N VAL A 145 -5.24 -5.73 -5.07
CA VAL A 145 -6.61 -6.22 -4.93
C VAL A 145 -6.84 -6.73 -3.52
N GLN A 146 -7.89 -6.26 -2.88
CA GLN A 146 -8.26 -6.67 -1.54
C GLN A 146 -9.66 -7.28 -1.53
N PHE A 147 -9.80 -8.36 -0.74
CA PHE A 147 -11.11 -8.92 -0.38
C PHE A 147 -11.27 -8.78 1.12
N ALA A 148 -12.27 -8.01 1.54
CA ALA A 148 -12.52 -7.69 2.93
C ALA A 148 -13.90 -8.16 3.39
N SER A 149 -13.99 -8.78 4.55
CA SER A 149 -15.24 -9.13 5.22
C SER A 149 -15.30 -8.52 6.60
N LEU A 150 -16.47 -7.97 6.95
CA LEU A 150 -16.72 -7.45 8.28
C LEU A 150 -17.04 -8.61 9.21
N ILE A 151 -16.15 -8.87 10.18
CA ILE A 151 -16.30 -9.98 11.15
C ILE A 151 -16.66 -9.48 12.56
N GLY A 152 -16.81 -8.19 12.73
CA GLY A 152 -17.24 -7.55 13.98
C GLY A 152 -17.44 -6.06 13.79
N PRO A 153 -17.97 -5.33 14.77
CA PRO A 153 -18.28 -3.89 14.63
C PRO A 153 -17.11 -3.01 14.21
N ASN A 154 -15.89 -3.40 14.62
CA ASN A 154 -14.65 -2.67 14.33
C ASN A 154 -13.55 -3.63 13.86
N LEU A 155 -13.92 -4.74 13.23
CA LEU A 155 -12.97 -5.79 12.86
C LEU A 155 -13.24 -6.26 11.44
N LEU A 156 -12.24 -6.09 10.58
CA LEU A 156 -12.22 -6.60 9.21
C LEU A 156 -11.26 -7.77 9.09
N ARG A 157 -11.69 -8.80 8.38
CA ARG A 157 -10.79 -9.80 7.81
C ARG A 157 -10.49 -9.42 6.39
N MET A 158 -9.20 -9.34 6.02
CA MET A 158 -8.79 -8.92 4.70
C MET A 158 -7.72 -9.86 4.14
N ARG A 159 -7.84 -10.18 2.85
CA ARG A 159 -6.83 -10.90 2.08
C ARG A 159 -6.42 -10.04 0.90
N VAL A 160 -5.12 -10.06 0.56
CA VAL A 160 -4.55 -9.16 -0.44
C VAL A 160 -3.77 -9.92 -1.49
N TRP A 161 -4.01 -9.51 -2.72
CA TRP A 161 -3.15 -9.75 -3.87
C TRP A 161 -2.39 -8.46 -4.18
N GLU A 162 -1.08 -8.50 -4.03
CA GLU A 162 -0.24 -7.32 -4.26
C GLU A 162 0.21 -7.25 -5.71
N ARG A 163 0.11 -6.06 -6.27
CA ARG A 163 0.49 -5.74 -7.63
C ARG A 163 1.93 -6.16 -7.93
N GLY A 164 2.13 -7.05 -8.91
CA GLY A 164 3.44 -7.53 -9.36
C GLY A 164 4.09 -8.58 -8.45
N VAL A 165 3.47 -8.92 -7.31
CA VAL A 165 4.00 -9.89 -6.34
C VAL A 165 3.08 -11.09 -6.21
N GLY A 166 1.77 -10.89 -6.17
CA GLY A 166 0.78 -11.94 -5.99
C GLY A 166 0.22 -12.01 -4.58
N VAL A 167 -0.03 -13.21 -4.07
CA VAL A 167 -0.57 -13.40 -2.72
C VAL A 167 0.43 -12.90 -1.69
N LEU A 168 0.08 -11.83 -1.01
CA LEU A 168 0.84 -11.34 0.14
C LEU A 168 0.27 -11.95 1.41
N SER A 169 1.14 -12.58 2.20
CA SER A 169 0.80 -12.93 3.57
C SER A 169 0.71 -11.65 4.40
N LEU A 170 -0.49 -11.09 4.49
CA LEU A 170 -0.68 -9.92 5.33
C LEU A 170 -0.49 -10.28 6.78
N ILE A 171 0.48 -9.62 7.33
CA ILE A 171 0.66 -9.45 8.75
C ILE A 171 -0.60 -8.78 9.29
N HIS A 172 -1.18 -9.33 10.31
CA HIS A 172 -2.37 -8.87 11.00
C HIS A 172 -2.27 -7.38 11.35
N ILE A 173 -3.20 -6.62 10.84
CA ILE A 173 -3.45 -5.25 11.27
C ILE A 173 -4.64 -5.26 12.22
#